data_ccbe20690b30650c57bda88e1581b5df
#
_entry.id   ccbe20690b30650c57bda88e1581b5df
#
_cell.length_a   1.000
_cell.length_b   1.000
_cell.length_c   1.000
_cell.angle_alpha   90.00
_cell.angle_beta   90.00
_cell.angle_gamma   90.00
#
_symmetry.space_group_name_H-M   'P 1'
#
loop_
_entity.id
_entity.type
_entity.pdbx_description
1 polymer ?
#
loop_
_entity_poly.entity_id
_entity_poly.type
_entity_poly.pdbx_seq_one_letter_code
_entity_poly.pdbx_strand_id
1 'polypeptide(L)'
;MKTLYLVGNGFDIQHGIRTPYSEFRSFLETHHESFLTDFEAMYNIQPLDDTEPWYTEAAQERWKKSVLKDLWQTFEEEMGNPDVEGMHDMASSLAEQMPEEGIKYTLDLHWKEQYGFSSDLQKYVLEWLESIDTSGVCPIKKSFIGNCSDIFINFNYTDVLERVYGVKTVLHLHGGVPSCSAIPPIMGHGNKFIIDYYKRRAQCASEEFVEWEESICSAIADRVRIMV
;
A
#
# COMPACT_ATOMS: atom_id res chain seq x y z
N MET A 1 37.71 10.28 2.33
CA MET A 1 37.04 9.01 2.03
C MET A 1 35.56 9.33 1.89
N LYS A 2 34.87 8.86 0.88
CA LYS A 2 33.42 9.05 0.73
C LYS A 2 32.71 7.84 1.32
N THR A 3 31.68 8.07 2.11
CA THR A 3 30.88 7.00 2.73
C THR A 3 29.49 7.03 2.13
N LEU A 4 28.95 5.83 1.84
CA LEU A 4 27.56 5.64 1.46
C LEU A 4 26.80 5.14 2.68
N TYR A 5 25.76 5.88 3.07
CA TYR A 5 24.83 5.49 4.13
C TYR A 5 23.52 5.00 3.52
N LEU A 6 23.10 3.81 3.93
CA LEU A 6 21.78 3.27 3.62
C LEU A 6 20.93 3.35 4.89
N VAL A 7 19.82 4.07 4.84
CA VAL A 7 19.00 4.39 6.00
C VAL A 7 17.58 3.85 5.76
N GLY A 8 17.13 2.97 6.66
CA GLY A 8 15.80 2.36 6.60
C GLY A 8 14.99 2.64 7.87
N ASN A 9 13.79 2.07 7.95
CA ASN A 9 12.78 2.36 8.97
C ASN A 9 13.26 2.20 10.42
N GLY A 10 14.21 1.30 10.67
CA GLY A 10 14.85 1.17 11.99
C GLY A 10 15.50 2.45 12.52
N PHE A 11 15.88 3.35 11.62
CA PHE A 11 16.42 4.66 11.98
C PHE A 11 15.34 5.55 12.62
N ASP A 12 14.17 5.64 12.00
CA ASP A 12 13.05 6.42 12.51
C ASP A 12 12.54 5.84 13.84
N ILE A 13 12.40 4.52 13.92
CA ILE A 13 11.99 3.82 15.15
C ILE A 13 12.95 4.10 16.30
N GLN A 14 14.27 4.12 16.06
CA GLN A 14 15.26 4.46 17.10
C GLN A 14 15.11 5.91 17.59
N HIS A 15 14.57 6.81 16.76
CA HIS A 15 14.27 8.18 17.13
C HIS A 15 12.90 8.34 17.81
N GLY A 16 12.20 7.24 18.08
CA GLY A 16 10.88 7.23 18.70
C GLY A 16 9.74 7.62 17.76
N ILE A 17 10.01 7.64 16.45
CA ILE A 17 9.00 7.96 15.44
C ILE A 17 8.22 6.70 15.09
N ARG A 18 6.90 6.81 15.14
CA ARG A 18 5.99 5.67 14.92
C ARG A 18 5.67 5.52 13.44
N THR A 19 6.61 4.92 12.70
CA THR A 19 6.53 4.66 11.25
C THR A 19 6.35 3.19 10.84
N PRO A 20 6.10 2.20 11.74
CA PRO A 20 5.66 0.88 11.30
C PRO A 20 4.27 0.95 10.63
N TYR A 21 4.03 0.11 9.63
CA TYR A 21 2.72 0.06 8.95
C TYR A 21 1.55 -0.35 9.85
N SER A 22 1.81 -0.97 11.00
CA SER A 22 0.80 -1.16 12.06
C SER A 22 0.25 0.16 12.61
N GLU A 23 1.06 1.21 12.69
CA GLU A 23 0.61 2.55 13.09
C GLU A 23 -0.19 3.22 11.98
N PHE A 24 0.19 2.99 10.71
CA PHE A 24 -0.61 3.45 9.57
C PHE A 24 -1.99 2.78 9.56
N ARG A 25 -2.07 1.47 9.81
CA ARG A 25 -3.35 0.78 9.98
C ARG A 25 -4.21 1.41 11.07
N SER A 26 -3.61 1.70 12.24
CA SER A 26 -4.32 2.33 13.35
C SER A 26 -4.80 3.75 13.01
N PHE A 27 -4.03 4.48 12.21
CA PHE A 27 -4.44 5.77 11.67
C PHE A 27 -5.66 5.61 10.75
N LEU A 28 -5.64 4.65 9.82
CA LEU A 28 -6.77 4.36 8.94
C LEU A 28 -8.01 3.92 9.72
N GLU A 29 -7.86 3.05 10.72
CA GLU A 29 -8.95 2.60 11.60
C GLU A 29 -9.64 3.79 12.29
N THR A 30 -8.89 4.84 12.61
CA THR A 30 -9.42 6.01 13.31
C THR A 30 -10.01 7.07 12.37
N HIS A 31 -9.43 7.27 11.18
CA HIS A 31 -9.74 8.40 10.32
C HIS A 31 -10.42 7.99 9.00
N HIS A 32 -10.22 6.75 8.54
CA HIS A 32 -10.63 6.25 7.23
C HIS A 32 -11.12 4.79 7.32
N GLU A 33 -11.99 4.47 8.28
CA GLU A 33 -12.45 3.11 8.57
C GLU A 33 -13.06 2.40 7.35
N SER A 34 -13.89 3.09 6.58
CA SER A 34 -14.47 2.52 5.35
C SER A 34 -13.40 2.11 4.35
N PHE A 35 -12.40 3.00 4.11
CA PHE A 35 -11.28 2.67 3.24
C PHE A 35 -10.49 1.45 3.76
N LEU A 36 -10.22 1.40 5.06
CA LEU A 36 -9.50 0.28 5.66
C LEU A 36 -10.22 -1.06 5.44
N THR A 37 -11.54 -1.06 5.63
CA THR A 37 -12.38 -2.26 5.44
C THR A 37 -12.32 -2.74 3.98
N ASP A 38 -12.53 -1.83 3.04
CA ASP A 38 -12.48 -2.15 1.61
C ASP A 38 -11.07 -2.59 1.17
N PHE A 39 -10.05 -1.93 1.70
CA PHE A 39 -8.66 -2.26 1.43
C PHE A 39 -8.27 -3.65 1.95
N GLU A 40 -8.60 -3.97 3.21
CA GLU A 40 -8.33 -5.29 3.79
C GLU A 40 -9.12 -6.40 3.09
N ALA A 41 -10.34 -6.12 2.60
CA ALA A 41 -11.13 -7.07 1.83
C ALA A 41 -10.46 -7.50 0.52
N MET A 42 -9.67 -6.63 -0.13
CA MET A 42 -8.89 -7.00 -1.33
C MET A 42 -7.84 -8.10 -1.06
N TYR A 43 -7.48 -8.31 0.20
CA TYR A 43 -6.55 -9.35 0.67
C TYR A 43 -7.28 -10.49 1.38
N ASN A 44 -8.59 -10.65 1.10
CA ASN A 44 -9.47 -11.65 1.71
C ASN A 44 -9.53 -11.57 3.25
N ILE A 45 -9.35 -10.35 3.78
CA ILE A 45 -9.47 -10.06 5.21
C ILE A 45 -10.83 -9.43 5.44
N GLN A 46 -11.71 -10.17 6.15
CA GLN A 46 -13.03 -9.68 6.51
C GLN A 46 -13.09 -9.35 8.01
N PRO A 47 -13.78 -8.27 8.40
CA PRO A 47 -14.02 -8.00 9.81
C PRO A 47 -14.84 -9.13 10.45
N LEU A 48 -14.64 -9.33 11.75
CA LEU A 48 -15.47 -10.28 12.50
C LEU A 48 -16.90 -9.75 12.59
N ASP A 49 -17.87 -10.66 12.39
CA ASP A 49 -19.28 -10.34 12.59
C ASP A 49 -19.56 -10.19 14.10
N ASP A 50 -19.90 -9.00 14.53
CA ASP A 50 -20.19 -8.65 15.92
C ASP A 50 -21.54 -9.15 16.41
N THR A 51 -22.38 -9.66 15.50
CA THR A 51 -23.68 -10.29 15.83
C THR A 51 -23.55 -11.76 16.22
N GLU A 52 -22.39 -12.37 15.95
CA GLU A 52 -22.16 -13.79 16.21
C GLU A 52 -21.92 -14.08 17.70
N PRO A 53 -22.50 -15.20 18.23
CA PRO A 53 -22.38 -15.54 19.66
C PRO A 53 -20.94 -15.77 20.15
N TRP A 54 -20.00 -16.07 19.24
CA TRP A 54 -18.59 -16.27 19.55
C TRP A 54 -17.76 -14.97 19.50
N TYR A 55 -18.38 -13.86 19.08
CA TYR A 55 -17.71 -12.56 19.09
C TYR A 55 -17.42 -12.12 20.54
N THR A 56 -16.18 -11.94 20.84
CA THR A 56 -15.69 -11.48 22.13
C THR A 56 -14.53 -10.51 21.92
N GLU A 57 -14.25 -9.67 22.90
CA GLU A 57 -13.10 -8.78 22.89
C GLU A 57 -11.79 -9.56 22.65
N ALA A 58 -11.66 -10.74 23.25
CA ALA A 58 -10.50 -11.61 23.04
C ALA A 58 -10.44 -12.21 21.63
N ALA A 59 -11.57 -12.43 20.97
CA ALA A 59 -11.64 -12.87 19.57
C ALA A 59 -11.21 -11.73 18.64
N GLN A 60 -11.71 -10.53 18.88
CA GLN A 60 -11.34 -9.32 18.15
C GLN A 60 -9.84 -9.03 18.26
N GLU A 61 -9.25 -9.11 19.45
CA GLU A 61 -7.82 -8.94 19.68
C GLU A 61 -6.98 -9.98 18.92
N ARG A 62 -7.41 -11.25 18.89
CA ARG A 62 -6.73 -12.29 18.12
C ARG A 62 -6.80 -12.05 16.63
N TRP A 63 -7.97 -11.66 16.13
CA TRP A 63 -8.18 -11.30 14.72
C TRP A 63 -7.28 -10.12 14.32
N LYS A 64 -7.28 -9.02 15.08
CA LYS A 64 -6.40 -7.86 14.84
C LYS A 64 -4.92 -8.26 14.79
N LYS A 65 -4.47 -9.14 15.69
CA LYS A 65 -3.08 -9.64 15.67
C LYS A 65 -2.76 -10.48 14.44
N SER A 66 -3.70 -11.28 13.96
CA SER A 66 -3.53 -12.04 12.71
C SER A 66 -3.42 -11.08 11.52
N VAL A 67 -4.35 -10.15 11.38
CA VAL A 67 -4.34 -9.15 10.29
C VAL A 67 -3.04 -8.34 10.27
N LEU A 68 -2.57 -7.90 11.44
CA LEU A 68 -1.30 -7.18 11.55
C LEU A 68 -0.12 -8.04 11.09
N LYS A 69 -0.11 -9.33 11.43
CA LYS A 69 0.94 -10.26 11.03
C LYS A 69 0.89 -10.60 9.54
N ASP A 70 -0.30 -10.87 9.03
CA ASP A 70 -0.49 -11.47 7.71
C ASP A 70 -0.45 -10.42 6.58
N LEU A 71 -0.74 -9.15 6.85
CA LEU A 71 -0.70 -8.07 5.87
C LEU A 71 0.24 -6.93 6.29
N TRP A 72 0.02 -6.33 7.46
CA TRP A 72 0.62 -5.04 7.79
C TRP A 72 2.09 -5.10 8.25
N GLN A 73 2.59 -6.25 8.71
CA GLN A 73 4.02 -6.42 9.03
C GLN A 73 4.89 -6.58 7.77
N THR A 74 4.33 -7.14 6.72
CA THR A 74 4.96 -7.37 5.41
C THR A 74 4.28 -6.55 4.32
N PHE A 75 3.76 -5.38 4.69
CA PHE A 75 2.84 -4.59 3.89
C PHE A 75 3.33 -4.31 2.46
N GLU A 76 4.58 -3.90 2.31
CA GLU A 76 5.15 -3.62 0.98
C GLU A 76 5.23 -4.88 0.11
N GLU A 77 5.48 -6.04 0.72
CA GLU A 77 5.54 -7.32 0.02
C GLU A 77 4.14 -7.80 -0.36
N GLU A 78 3.20 -7.73 0.59
CA GLU A 78 1.83 -8.21 0.40
C GLU A 78 0.99 -7.30 -0.51
N MET A 79 1.30 -6.02 -0.59
CA MET A 79 0.58 -5.09 -1.47
C MET A 79 0.55 -5.55 -2.95
N GLY A 80 1.59 -6.27 -3.39
CA GLY A 80 1.64 -6.84 -4.74
C GLY A 80 0.83 -8.14 -4.92
N ASN A 81 0.21 -8.67 -3.85
CA ASN A 81 -0.44 -9.97 -3.82
C ASN A 81 -1.92 -9.90 -3.36
N PRO A 82 -2.77 -9.06 -3.99
CA PRO A 82 -4.21 -9.07 -3.67
C PRO A 82 -4.83 -10.41 -4.08
N ASP A 83 -6.03 -10.70 -3.58
CA ASP A 83 -6.82 -11.88 -3.99
C ASP A 83 -7.32 -11.74 -5.43
N VAL A 84 -6.40 -11.89 -6.38
CA VAL A 84 -6.71 -11.75 -7.82
C VAL A 84 -7.62 -12.84 -8.36
N GLU A 85 -7.65 -14.03 -7.73
CA GLU A 85 -8.55 -15.11 -8.11
C GLU A 85 -9.98 -14.76 -7.71
N GLY A 86 -10.19 -14.32 -6.48
CA GLY A 86 -11.49 -13.84 -6.01
C GLY A 86 -12.00 -12.63 -6.81
N MET A 87 -11.11 -11.68 -7.15
CA MET A 87 -11.44 -10.57 -8.03
C MET A 87 -11.91 -11.04 -9.42
N HIS A 88 -11.21 -12.01 -10.01
CA HIS A 88 -11.55 -12.56 -11.31
C HIS A 88 -12.89 -13.31 -11.27
N ASP A 89 -13.08 -14.19 -10.28
CA ASP A 89 -14.29 -15.00 -10.15
C ASP A 89 -15.54 -14.14 -9.94
N MET A 90 -15.43 -13.11 -9.12
CA MET A 90 -16.53 -12.17 -8.88
C MET A 90 -16.91 -11.42 -10.17
N ALA A 91 -15.93 -10.91 -10.90
CA ALA A 91 -16.17 -10.19 -12.15
C ALA A 91 -16.71 -11.11 -13.25
N SER A 92 -16.23 -12.36 -13.33
CA SER A 92 -16.73 -13.38 -14.26
C SER A 92 -18.18 -13.74 -13.97
N SER A 93 -18.51 -13.97 -12.70
CA SER A 93 -19.89 -14.24 -12.28
C SER A 93 -20.85 -13.08 -12.60
N LEU A 94 -20.37 -11.85 -12.50
CA LEU A 94 -21.14 -10.67 -12.91
C LEU A 94 -21.35 -10.64 -14.43
N ALA A 95 -20.31 -10.93 -15.21
CA ALA A 95 -20.38 -10.95 -16.68
C ALA A 95 -21.35 -12.02 -17.18
N GLU A 96 -21.35 -13.22 -16.59
CA GLU A 96 -22.25 -14.33 -16.96
C GLU A 96 -23.73 -14.01 -16.73
N GLN A 97 -24.06 -13.11 -15.82
CA GLN A 97 -25.43 -12.72 -15.50
C GLN A 97 -25.96 -11.58 -16.38
N MET A 98 -25.14 -11.01 -17.25
CA MET A 98 -25.47 -9.82 -18.03
C MET A 98 -25.63 -10.12 -19.52
N PRO A 99 -26.49 -9.38 -20.23
CA PRO A 99 -26.52 -9.41 -21.70
C PRO A 99 -25.18 -8.88 -22.26
N GLU A 100 -24.73 -9.48 -23.35
CA GLU A 100 -23.43 -9.18 -23.98
C GLU A 100 -23.20 -7.69 -24.25
N GLU A 101 -24.26 -6.97 -24.65
CA GLU A 101 -24.21 -5.51 -24.98
C GLU A 101 -23.96 -4.59 -23.78
N GLY A 102 -24.07 -5.07 -22.54
CA GLY A 102 -23.92 -4.28 -21.31
C GLY A 102 -22.72 -4.65 -20.46
N ILE A 103 -22.05 -5.76 -20.73
CA ILE A 103 -21.04 -6.36 -19.87
C ILE A 103 -19.90 -5.40 -19.58
N LYS A 104 -19.30 -4.79 -20.62
CA LYS A 104 -18.15 -3.90 -20.45
C LYS A 104 -18.47 -2.70 -19.56
N TYR A 105 -19.60 -2.04 -19.79
CA TYR A 105 -20.01 -0.91 -18.96
C TYR A 105 -20.23 -1.32 -17.49
N THR A 106 -20.84 -2.46 -17.27
CA THR A 106 -21.11 -2.98 -15.92
C THR A 106 -19.81 -3.37 -15.22
N LEU A 107 -18.86 -3.99 -15.91
CA LEU A 107 -17.53 -4.29 -15.38
C LEU A 107 -16.75 -3.02 -15.07
N ASP A 108 -16.76 -1.99 -15.93
CA ASP A 108 -16.11 -0.71 -15.68
C ASP A 108 -16.69 -0.03 -14.42
N LEU A 109 -18.02 -0.07 -14.26
CA LEU A 109 -18.67 0.44 -13.07
C LEU A 109 -18.28 -0.35 -11.82
N HIS A 110 -18.31 -1.68 -11.89
CA HIS A 110 -17.88 -2.58 -10.82
C HIS A 110 -16.44 -2.27 -10.38
N TRP A 111 -15.51 -2.18 -11.33
CA TRP A 111 -14.12 -1.85 -11.02
C TRP A 111 -13.96 -0.48 -10.36
N LYS A 112 -14.73 0.49 -10.79
CA LYS A 112 -14.72 1.83 -10.21
C LYS A 112 -15.29 1.85 -8.80
N GLU A 113 -16.40 1.17 -8.55
CA GLU A 113 -17.08 1.17 -7.25
C GLU A 113 -16.37 0.29 -6.23
N GLN A 114 -15.92 -0.90 -6.63
CA GLN A 114 -15.32 -1.86 -5.70
C GLN A 114 -13.84 -1.59 -5.42
N TYR A 115 -13.09 -1.07 -6.38
CA TYR A 115 -11.63 -0.94 -6.27
C TYR A 115 -11.09 0.46 -6.57
N GLY A 116 -11.94 1.43 -6.90
CA GLY A 116 -11.52 2.80 -7.21
C GLY A 116 -10.83 3.51 -6.04
N PHE A 117 -11.21 3.13 -4.82
CA PHE A 117 -10.63 3.65 -3.58
C PHE A 117 -9.11 3.40 -3.46
N SER A 118 -8.57 2.37 -4.10
CA SER A 118 -7.13 2.05 -4.03
C SER A 118 -6.24 3.22 -4.46
N SER A 119 -6.75 4.13 -5.31
CA SER A 119 -6.06 5.36 -5.68
C SER A 119 -5.87 6.35 -4.52
N ASP A 120 -6.65 6.22 -3.46
CA ASP A 120 -6.56 7.09 -2.29
C ASP A 120 -5.46 6.67 -1.29
N LEU A 121 -4.91 5.47 -1.44
CA LEU A 121 -3.89 4.94 -0.53
C LEU A 121 -2.70 5.90 -0.37
N GLN A 122 -2.15 6.38 -1.48
CA GLN A 122 -1.02 7.31 -1.46
C GLN A 122 -1.35 8.62 -0.72
N LYS A 123 -2.57 9.12 -0.88
CA LYS A 123 -3.06 10.30 -0.19
C LYS A 123 -3.12 10.06 1.32
N TYR A 124 -3.68 8.93 1.76
CA TYR A 124 -3.80 8.61 3.19
C TYR A 124 -2.46 8.31 3.85
N VAL A 125 -1.51 7.73 3.11
CA VAL A 125 -0.13 7.58 3.60
C VAL A 125 0.51 8.94 3.84
N LEU A 126 0.36 9.88 2.91
CA LEU A 126 0.89 11.23 3.08
C LEU A 126 0.24 11.93 4.28
N GLU A 127 -1.08 11.85 4.41
CA GLU A 127 -1.84 12.42 5.52
C GLU A 127 -1.38 11.82 6.87
N TRP A 128 -1.18 10.51 6.93
CA TRP A 128 -0.63 9.85 8.11
C TRP A 128 0.77 10.36 8.45
N LEU A 129 1.69 10.37 7.47
CA LEU A 129 3.07 10.82 7.67
C LEU A 129 3.14 12.28 8.14
N GLU A 130 2.29 13.16 7.60
CA GLU A 130 2.19 14.56 8.02
C GLU A 130 1.60 14.72 9.42
N SER A 131 0.79 13.75 9.89
CA SER A 131 0.24 13.74 11.24
C SER A 131 1.26 13.35 12.31
N ILE A 132 2.40 12.77 11.94
CA ILE A 132 3.43 12.34 12.88
C ILE A 132 4.20 13.55 13.43
N ASP A 133 4.07 13.79 14.73
CA ASP A 133 4.85 14.85 15.39
C ASP A 133 6.33 14.44 15.51
N THR A 134 7.14 15.08 14.71
CA THR A 134 8.59 14.91 14.75
C THR A 134 9.33 16.08 15.41
N SER A 135 8.63 17.07 15.96
CA SER A 135 9.23 18.33 16.49
C SER A 135 10.18 18.11 17.67
N GLY A 136 9.90 17.10 18.50
CA GLY A 136 10.71 16.74 19.68
C GLY A 136 11.87 15.81 19.41
N VAL A 137 12.09 15.38 18.17
CA VAL A 137 13.14 14.40 17.82
C VAL A 137 14.52 15.02 17.94
N CYS A 138 15.40 14.37 18.71
CA CYS A 138 16.77 14.78 18.93
C CYS A 138 17.78 13.77 18.35
N PRO A 139 18.99 14.22 17.97
CA PRO A 139 20.03 13.32 17.50
C PRO A 139 20.43 12.29 18.56
N ILE A 140 20.38 11.00 18.22
CA ILE A 140 20.85 9.92 19.12
C ILE A 140 22.37 9.84 19.11
N LYS A 141 23.01 10.07 17.96
CA LYS A 141 24.46 10.07 17.81
C LYS A 141 24.94 11.35 17.13
N LYS A 142 25.73 12.15 17.85
CA LYS A 142 26.35 13.35 17.29
C LYS A 142 27.37 13.05 16.16
N SER A 143 27.89 11.82 16.10
CA SER A 143 28.86 11.37 15.09
C SER A 143 28.23 10.96 13.75
N PHE A 144 26.93 11.07 13.61
CA PHE A 144 26.23 10.77 12.35
C PHE A 144 26.31 11.93 11.34
N ILE A 145 26.91 13.03 11.74
CA ILE A 145 27.17 14.16 10.83
C ILE A 145 28.28 13.71 9.89
N GLY A 146 27.88 13.17 8.74
CA GLY A 146 28.80 12.79 7.69
C GLY A 146 29.58 13.97 7.12
N ASN A 147 30.63 13.69 6.42
CA ASN A 147 31.35 14.73 5.65
C ASN A 147 30.39 15.22 4.53
N CYS A 148 30.58 16.47 4.11
CA CYS A 148 29.78 17.05 2.99
C CYS A 148 29.93 16.29 1.65
N SER A 149 30.82 15.29 1.59
CA SER A 149 31.02 14.42 0.43
C SER A 149 30.35 13.05 0.57
N ASP A 150 29.73 12.74 1.70
CA ASP A 150 29.04 11.49 1.94
C ASP A 150 27.69 11.47 1.20
N ILE A 151 27.22 10.26 0.86
CA ILE A 151 26.00 10.03 0.12
C ILE A 151 25.02 9.30 1.05
N PHE A 152 23.79 9.79 1.13
CA PHE A 152 22.71 9.19 1.90
C PHE A 152 21.62 8.71 0.96
N ILE A 153 21.29 7.42 1.04
CA ILE A 153 20.10 6.82 0.42
C ILE A 153 19.13 6.50 1.56
N ASN A 154 18.00 7.18 1.56
CA ASN A 154 16.97 7.04 2.57
C ASN A 154 15.77 6.27 1.97
N PHE A 155 15.39 5.19 2.66
CA PHE A 155 14.20 4.40 2.36
C PHE A 155 12.99 4.86 3.19
N ASN A 156 13.21 5.79 4.14
CA ASN A 156 12.14 6.35 4.96
C ASN A 156 11.50 7.54 4.23
N TYR A 157 10.25 7.79 4.56
CA TYR A 157 9.47 8.90 4.01
C TYR A 157 9.66 10.22 4.80
N THR A 158 10.34 10.17 5.95
CA THR A 158 10.50 11.28 6.88
C THR A 158 11.74 12.12 6.59
N ASP A 159 11.73 13.37 7.08
CA ASP A 159 12.80 14.36 6.94
C ASP A 159 13.82 14.37 8.11
N VAL A 160 13.90 13.27 8.86
CA VAL A 160 14.74 13.21 10.08
C VAL A 160 16.23 13.45 9.80
N LEU A 161 16.75 12.92 8.69
CA LEU A 161 18.14 13.14 8.30
C LEU A 161 18.44 14.61 8.05
N GLU A 162 17.56 15.27 7.34
CA GLU A 162 17.72 16.69 6.98
C GLU A 162 17.53 17.58 8.21
N ARG A 163 16.44 17.41 8.92
CA ARG A 163 16.03 18.30 9.99
C ARG A 163 16.81 18.09 11.28
N VAL A 164 17.05 16.83 11.68
CA VAL A 164 17.68 16.50 12.95
C VAL A 164 19.20 16.48 12.83
N TYR A 165 19.73 16.00 11.70
CA TYR A 165 21.16 15.84 11.48
C TYR A 165 21.78 16.88 10.54
N GLY A 166 20.96 17.71 9.89
CA GLY A 166 21.42 18.76 8.97
C GLY A 166 22.04 18.23 7.66
N VAL A 167 21.69 16.99 7.28
CA VAL A 167 22.17 16.40 6.02
C VAL A 167 21.54 17.15 4.84
N LYS A 168 22.35 17.69 3.94
CA LYS A 168 21.85 18.54 2.84
C LYS A 168 21.51 17.78 1.57
N THR A 169 22.07 16.59 1.39
CA THR A 169 21.90 15.81 0.17
C THR A 169 21.53 14.39 0.54
N VAL A 170 20.25 14.11 0.43
CA VAL A 170 19.65 12.78 0.68
C VAL A 170 18.88 12.37 -0.58
N LEU A 171 19.09 11.13 -1.02
CA LEU A 171 18.27 10.50 -2.04
C LEU A 171 17.16 9.70 -1.35
N HIS A 172 15.93 10.20 -1.39
CA HIS A 172 14.76 9.48 -0.95
C HIS A 172 14.32 8.52 -2.05
N LEU A 173 14.60 7.23 -1.87
CA LEU A 173 14.37 6.23 -2.91
C LEU A 173 12.87 5.99 -3.14
N HIS A 174 12.09 6.04 -2.08
CA HIS A 174 10.63 5.82 -2.11
C HIS A 174 9.83 7.14 -2.00
N GLY A 175 10.44 8.26 -2.35
CA GLY A 175 9.81 9.56 -2.12
C GLY A 175 9.72 9.91 -0.63
N GLY A 176 8.85 10.82 -0.25
CA GLY A 176 8.71 11.24 1.15
C GLY A 176 7.73 12.38 1.36
N VAL A 177 7.72 12.92 2.57
CA VAL A 177 6.95 14.12 2.89
C VAL A 177 7.47 15.34 2.12
N PRO A 178 6.61 16.35 1.84
CA PRO A 178 6.98 17.51 1.02
C PRO A 178 8.18 18.32 1.54
N SER A 179 8.51 18.20 2.83
CA SER A 179 9.68 18.88 3.42
C SER A 179 11.03 18.31 2.97
N CYS A 180 11.08 17.08 2.48
CA CYS A 180 12.33 16.40 2.09
C CYS A 180 12.32 15.83 0.67
N SER A 181 11.18 15.68 0.03
CA SER A 181 11.07 15.09 -1.30
C SER A 181 10.03 15.80 -2.17
N ALA A 182 10.37 16.01 -3.45
CA ALA A 182 9.41 16.45 -4.47
C ALA A 182 8.55 15.29 -5.01
N ILE A 183 8.97 14.04 -4.73
CA ILE A 183 8.24 12.83 -5.10
C ILE A 183 7.43 12.41 -3.88
N PRO A 184 6.10 12.25 -3.99
CA PRO A 184 5.27 11.77 -2.88
C PRO A 184 5.67 10.34 -2.48
N PRO A 185 5.24 9.86 -1.30
CA PRO A 185 5.50 8.49 -0.88
C PRO A 185 5.07 7.47 -1.92
N ILE A 186 5.99 6.58 -2.30
CA ILE A 186 5.75 5.45 -3.19
C ILE A 186 5.76 4.21 -2.32
N MET A 187 4.65 3.48 -2.32
CA MET A 187 4.48 2.30 -1.49
C MET A 187 4.36 1.04 -2.32
N GLY A 188 4.92 -0.04 -1.77
CA GLY A 188 4.84 -1.36 -2.37
C GLY A 188 5.66 -1.52 -3.64
N HIS A 189 5.53 -2.70 -4.20
CA HIS A 189 6.02 -3.03 -5.53
C HIS A 189 4.95 -3.89 -6.21
N GLY A 190 4.60 -3.56 -7.45
CA GLY A 190 3.69 -4.39 -8.24
C GLY A 190 4.28 -5.78 -8.45
N ASN A 191 3.47 -6.80 -8.23
CA ASN A 191 3.85 -8.16 -8.56
C ASN A 191 3.91 -8.33 -10.08
N LYS A 192 5.11 -8.18 -10.64
CA LYS A 192 5.33 -8.28 -12.08
C LYS A 192 4.84 -9.60 -12.67
N PHE A 193 4.94 -10.70 -11.91
CA PHE A 193 4.48 -12.00 -12.38
C PHE A 193 2.95 -12.01 -12.57
N ILE A 194 2.20 -11.50 -11.62
CA ILE A 194 0.73 -11.36 -11.70
C ILE A 194 0.37 -10.41 -12.84
N ILE A 195 1.01 -9.24 -12.92
CA ILE A 195 0.76 -8.25 -13.97
C ILE A 195 0.99 -8.86 -15.35
N ASP A 196 2.13 -9.53 -15.58
CA ASP A 196 2.47 -10.12 -16.87
C ASP A 196 1.57 -11.32 -17.22
N TYR A 197 1.10 -12.07 -16.20
CA TYR A 197 0.15 -13.16 -16.39
C TYR A 197 -1.20 -12.65 -16.90
N TYR A 198 -1.79 -11.68 -16.19
CA TYR A 198 -3.10 -11.15 -16.55
C TYR A 198 -3.07 -10.33 -17.86
N LYS A 199 -1.99 -9.62 -18.15
CA LYS A 199 -1.81 -8.96 -19.47
C LYS A 199 -1.78 -9.95 -20.63
N ARG A 200 -1.08 -11.07 -20.46
CA ARG A 200 -1.06 -12.12 -21.50
C ARG A 200 -2.43 -12.76 -21.66
N ARG A 201 -3.13 -13.01 -20.55
CA ARG A 201 -4.48 -13.56 -20.58
C ARG A 201 -5.48 -12.60 -21.25
N ALA A 202 -5.38 -11.31 -20.98
CA ALA A 202 -6.17 -10.29 -21.67
C ALA A 202 -5.89 -10.28 -23.19
N GLN A 203 -4.62 -10.36 -23.60
CA GLN A 203 -4.26 -10.43 -25.02
C GLN A 203 -4.83 -11.68 -25.70
N CYS A 204 -4.75 -12.85 -25.08
CA CYS A 204 -5.37 -14.08 -25.62
C CYS A 204 -6.89 -13.92 -25.75
N ALA A 205 -7.57 -13.36 -24.74
CA ALA A 205 -9.00 -13.13 -24.78
C ALA A 205 -9.39 -12.16 -25.92
N SER A 206 -8.60 -11.12 -26.15
CA SER A 206 -8.79 -10.20 -27.29
C SER A 206 -8.64 -10.90 -28.64
N GLU A 207 -7.68 -11.79 -28.79
CA GLU A 207 -7.48 -12.59 -30.01
C GLU A 207 -8.62 -13.59 -30.26
N GLU A 208 -9.26 -14.07 -29.19
CA GLU A 208 -10.42 -14.98 -29.21
C GLU A 208 -11.77 -14.25 -29.26
N PHE A 209 -11.76 -12.91 -29.28
CA PHE A 209 -12.95 -12.05 -29.26
C PHE A 209 -13.83 -12.20 -28.00
N VAL A 210 -13.21 -12.47 -26.86
CA VAL A 210 -13.89 -12.54 -25.55
C VAL A 210 -13.71 -11.23 -24.80
N GLU A 211 -14.45 -10.19 -25.19
CA GLU A 211 -14.26 -8.81 -24.72
C GLU A 211 -14.39 -8.64 -23.19
N TRP A 212 -15.27 -9.40 -22.54
CA TRP A 212 -15.46 -9.33 -21.10
C TRP A 212 -14.25 -9.90 -20.33
N GLU A 213 -13.67 -10.99 -20.81
CA GLU A 213 -12.46 -11.58 -20.21
C GLU A 213 -11.25 -10.68 -20.41
N GLU A 214 -11.11 -10.03 -21.56
CA GLU A 214 -10.09 -9.00 -21.82
C GLU A 214 -10.23 -7.84 -20.80
N SER A 215 -11.45 -7.35 -20.60
CA SER A 215 -11.74 -6.27 -19.64
C SER A 215 -11.38 -6.66 -18.22
N ILE A 216 -11.77 -7.86 -17.76
CA ILE A 216 -11.44 -8.36 -16.42
C ILE A 216 -9.93 -8.46 -16.22
N CYS A 217 -9.25 -9.15 -17.12
CA CYS A 217 -7.81 -9.39 -16.99
C CYS A 217 -7.00 -8.08 -17.07
N SER A 218 -7.40 -7.15 -17.93
CA SER A 218 -6.77 -5.83 -18.02
C SER A 218 -6.95 -5.03 -16.73
N ALA A 219 -8.16 -5.04 -16.15
CA ALA A 219 -8.45 -4.34 -14.92
C ALA A 219 -7.65 -4.90 -13.73
N ILE A 220 -7.53 -6.22 -13.59
CA ILE A 220 -6.71 -6.86 -12.56
C ILE A 220 -5.24 -6.46 -12.72
N ALA A 221 -4.68 -6.55 -13.93
CA ALA A 221 -3.29 -6.16 -14.18
C ALA A 221 -3.01 -4.70 -13.81
N ASP A 222 -3.95 -3.82 -14.11
CA ASP A 222 -3.83 -2.40 -13.77
C ASP A 222 -3.96 -2.15 -12.27
N ARG A 223 -4.83 -2.87 -11.54
CA ARG A 223 -4.94 -2.75 -10.08
C ARG A 223 -3.68 -3.18 -9.36
N VAL A 224 -3.13 -4.35 -9.71
CA VAL A 224 -1.86 -4.82 -9.14
C VAL A 224 -0.72 -3.85 -9.44
N ARG A 225 -0.77 -3.12 -10.55
CA ARG A 225 0.22 -2.10 -10.91
C ARG A 225 0.06 -0.80 -10.12
N ILE A 226 -1.17 -0.37 -9.85
CA ILE A 226 -1.46 0.91 -9.13
C ILE A 226 -1.05 0.82 -7.65
N MET A 227 -0.92 -0.39 -7.10
CA MET A 227 -0.42 -0.63 -5.76
C MET A 227 1.12 -0.49 -5.64
N VAL A 228 1.75 0.19 -6.60
CA VAL A 228 3.21 0.41 -6.68
C VAL A 228 3.54 1.87 -6.52
#